data_543137e40b9481d1f217cfa68f0f9e9a
#
_entry.id   543137e40b9481d1f217cfa68f0f9e9a
#
_cell.length_a   1.000
_cell.length_b   1.000
_cell.length_c   1.000
_cell.angle_alpha   90.00
_cell.angle_beta   90.00
_cell.angle_gamma   90.00
#
_symmetry.space_group_name_H-M   'P 1'
#
loop_
_entity.id
_entity.type
_entity.pdbx_description
1 polymer ?
#
loop_
_entity_poly.entity_id
_entity_poly.type
_entity_poly.pdbx_seq_one_letter_code
_entity_poly.pdbx_strand_id
1 'polypeptide(L)'
;MYIFLKEQGKRFHSQKQSLYSQINNTLFMDTDIITFLRLNYSLSSSTGNIEEERYINKYNIEVYEIQIDKNDKESASLIGKVNVKLFLWELCIEDNYWVDDLFSQLDHNELGGLLFDYDTNSFKKEWQEEIDESFNSNILYLDRIEILPEYRGKGYGKLITKDILLRLNSSYGIAILKAFPLQLEASHPNSSKQDSEWN
;
A
#
# COMPACT_ATOMS: atom_id res chain seq x y z
N MET A 1 -4.82 9.83 -10.95
CA MET A 1 -5.16 10.64 -9.75
C MET A 1 -4.49 10.02 -8.54
N TYR A 2 -3.71 10.80 -7.81
CA TYR A 2 -3.08 10.37 -6.55
C TYR A 2 -3.96 10.79 -5.38
N ILE A 3 -4.08 9.94 -4.38
CA ILE A 3 -4.79 10.22 -3.14
C ILE A 3 -3.76 10.18 -2.02
N PHE A 4 -3.66 11.28 -1.27
CA PHE A 4 -2.80 11.38 -0.11
C PHE A 4 -3.58 10.98 1.13
N LEU A 5 -3.01 10.09 1.91
CA LEU A 5 -3.59 9.60 3.15
C LEU A 5 -2.76 10.16 4.29
N LYS A 6 -3.29 11.18 4.96
CA LYS A 6 -2.62 11.84 6.08
C LYS A 6 -2.82 11.06 7.37
N GLU A 7 -1.74 10.75 8.07
CA GLU A 7 -1.77 10.32 9.45
C GLU A 7 -1.84 11.53 10.39
N GLN A 8 -2.99 11.78 11.03
CA GLN A 8 -3.09 12.79 12.08
C GLN A 8 -2.57 12.21 13.40
N GLY A 9 -1.32 12.45 13.73
CA GLY A 9 -0.58 11.86 14.85
C GLY A 9 -1.18 12.02 16.25
N LYS A 10 -2.14 12.89 16.50
CA LYS A 10 -2.75 13.12 17.83
C LYS A 10 -4.12 12.45 18.04
N ARG A 11 -4.79 11.97 17.00
CA ARG A 11 -6.12 11.30 17.10
C ARG A 11 -6.09 9.78 17.07
N PHE A 12 -4.93 9.20 16.80
CA PHE A 12 -4.84 7.75 16.56
C PHE A 12 -4.96 6.88 17.81
N HIS A 13 -4.58 7.39 18.99
CA HIS A 13 -4.66 6.59 20.22
C HIS A 13 -6.11 6.32 20.67
N SER A 14 -7.00 7.28 20.52
CA SER A 14 -8.43 7.10 20.85
C SER A 14 -9.19 6.37 19.73
N GLN A 15 -8.72 6.47 18.48
CA GLN A 15 -9.30 5.76 17.35
C GLN A 15 -8.86 4.29 17.26
N LYS A 16 -7.69 3.91 17.83
CA LYS A 16 -7.25 2.50 17.87
C LYS A 16 -8.32 1.58 18.50
N GLN A 17 -8.86 1.96 19.65
CA GLN A 17 -9.90 1.15 20.29
C GLN A 17 -11.21 1.10 19.49
N SER A 18 -11.62 2.22 18.88
CA SER A 18 -12.78 2.28 18.00
C SER A 18 -12.56 1.50 16.70
N LEU A 19 -11.31 1.47 16.17
CA LEU A 19 -10.99 0.76 14.95
C LEU A 19 -11.02 -0.76 15.12
N TYR A 20 -10.45 -1.29 16.22
CA TYR A 20 -10.53 -2.72 16.54
C TYR A 20 -11.98 -3.19 16.74
N SER A 21 -12.82 -2.34 17.36
CA SER A 21 -14.25 -2.65 17.50
C SER A 21 -15.01 -2.63 16.18
N GLN A 22 -14.61 -1.78 15.21
CA GLN A 22 -15.23 -1.72 13.88
C GLN A 22 -14.76 -2.84 12.94
N ILE A 23 -13.53 -3.33 13.09
CA ILE A 23 -13.04 -4.50 12.33
C ILE A 23 -13.81 -5.74 12.76
N ASN A 24 -14.09 -5.88 14.05
CA ASN A 24 -14.87 -7.00 14.59
C ASN A 24 -16.37 -6.92 14.23
N ASN A 25 -16.89 -5.75 13.84
CA ASN A 25 -18.30 -5.57 13.46
C ASN A 25 -18.57 -5.70 11.96
N THR A 26 -17.54 -5.93 11.12
CA THR A 26 -17.73 -6.22 9.69
C THR A 26 -17.66 -7.73 9.40
N LEU A 27 -17.94 -8.55 10.39
CA LEU A 27 -18.22 -9.96 10.20
C LEU A 27 -19.61 -10.06 9.55
N PHE A 28 -19.66 -10.44 8.29
CA PHE A 28 -20.90 -10.87 7.64
C PHE A 28 -21.31 -12.17 8.33
N MET A 29 -22.19 -12.06 9.32
CA MET A 29 -22.84 -13.23 9.91
C MET A 29 -23.99 -13.64 9.01
N ASP A 30 -23.73 -14.46 8.02
CA ASP A 30 -24.69 -15.48 7.67
C ASP A 30 -24.57 -16.57 8.75
N THR A 31 -25.66 -17.05 9.31
CA THR A 31 -25.77 -17.64 10.66
C THR A 31 -24.85 -18.83 10.95
N ASP A 32 -24.11 -19.37 9.98
CA ASP A 32 -23.32 -20.60 10.11
C ASP A 32 -21.86 -20.50 9.55
N ILE A 33 -21.44 -19.36 8.97
CA ILE A 33 -20.10 -19.21 8.37
C ILE A 33 -19.46 -17.90 8.83
N ILE A 34 -18.26 -17.98 9.40
CA ILE A 34 -17.44 -16.80 9.72
C ILE A 34 -16.56 -16.51 8.53
N THR A 35 -16.62 -15.29 7.99
CA THR A 35 -15.79 -14.84 6.86
C THR A 35 -14.93 -13.66 7.26
N PHE A 36 -13.62 -13.72 6.97
CA PHE A 36 -12.67 -12.62 7.20
C PHE A 36 -11.56 -12.61 6.16
N LEU A 37 -10.78 -11.53 6.12
CA LEU A 37 -9.60 -11.41 5.26
C LEU A 37 -8.34 -11.77 6.02
N ARG A 38 -7.45 -12.53 5.36
CA ARG A 38 -6.07 -12.77 5.77
C ARG A 38 -5.13 -12.18 4.73
N LEU A 39 -4.20 -11.35 5.18
CA LEU A 39 -3.17 -10.73 4.34
C LEU A 39 -1.82 -11.36 4.67
N ASN A 40 -1.17 -11.95 3.67
CA ASN A 40 0.16 -12.52 3.79
C ASN A 40 1.17 -11.54 3.20
N TYR A 41 2.00 -10.96 4.04
CA TYR A 41 3.02 -10.00 3.64
C TYR A 41 4.34 -10.71 3.34
N SER A 42 4.89 -10.47 2.16
CA SER A 42 6.27 -10.81 1.82
C SER A 42 7.06 -9.55 1.53
N LEU A 43 8.19 -9.39 2.21
CA LEU A 43 9.12 -8.28 2.00
C LEU A 43 10.26 -8.76 1.10
N SER A 44 10.56 -8.00 0.07
CA SER A 44 11.77 -8.16 -0.72
C SER A 44 12.58 -6.87 -0.70
N SER A 45 13.90 -7.01 -0.54
CA SER A 45 14.88 -5.94 -0.66
C SER A 45 16.01 -6.44 -1.56
N SER A 46 16.67 -5.54 -2.26
CA SER A 46 17.81 -5.87 -3.09
C SER A 46 19.10 -5.37 -2.44
N THR A 47 20.11 -6.24 -2.37
CA THR A 47 21.48 -5.85 -2.02
C THR A 47 22.38 -5.83 -3.26
N GLY A 48 21.76 -5.82 -4.44
CA GLY A 48 22.42 -5.97 -5.74
C GLY A 48 23.08 -4.70 -6.27
N ASN A 49 23.39 -4.72 -7.56
CA ASN A 49 24.17 -3.69 -8.25
C ASN A 49 23.34 -2.46 -8.67
N ILE A 50 22.04 -2.43 -8.37
CA ILE A 50 21.16 -1.30 -8.65
C ILE A 50 21.10 -0.47 -7.39
N GLU A 51 21.76 0.67 -7.38
CA GLU A 51 21.93 1.51 -6.21
C GLU A 51 20.58 2.01 -5.66
N GLU A 52 19.66 2.37 -6.56
CA GLU A 52 18.34 2.89 -6.26
C GLU A 52 17.48 1.88 -5.48
N GLU A 53 17.66 0.59 -5.71
CA GLU A 53 16.90 -0.45 -5.00
C GLU A 53 17.23 -0.54 -3.52
N ARG A 54 18.35 0.02 -3.05
CA ARG A 54 18.70 0.11 -1.62
C ARG A 54 17.70 0.97 -0.84
N TYR A 55 17.09 1.94 -1.52
CA TYR A 55 16.19 2.91 -0.92
C TYR A 55 14.73 2.49 -0.99
N ILE A 56 14.46 1.22 -1.35
CA ILE A 56 13.09 0.73 -1.50
C ILE A 56 12.91 -0.64 -0.86
N ASN A 57 11.94 -0.71 0.03
CA ASN A 57 11.38 -1.98 0.46
C ASN A 57 10.12 -2.29 -0.36
N LYS A 58 10.11 -3.44 -1.04
CA LYS A 58 8.98 -3.90 -1.85
C LYS A 58 8.18 -4.93 -1.06
N TYR A 59 6.91 -4.65 -0.82
CA TYR A 59 5.98 -5.58 -0.19
C TYR A 59 5.04 -6.15 -1.25
N ASN A 60 5.01 -7.47 -1.36
CA ASN A 60 4.00 -8.20 -2.12
C ASN A 60 3.05 -8.83 -1.11
N ILE A 61 1.76 -8.53 -1.24
CA ILE A 61 0.75 -8.94 -0.27
C ILE A 61 -0.29 -9.79 -0.99
N GLU A 62 -0.43 -11.03 -0.57
CA GLU A 62 -1.51 -11.90 -1.01
C GLU A 62 -2.70 -11.75 -0.07
N VAL A 63 -3.90 -11.61 -0.64
CA VAL A 63 -5.14 -11.42 0.10
C VAL A 63 -6.01 -12.65 -0.04
N TYR A 64 -6.34 -13.27 1.08
CA TYR A 64 -7.19 -14.43 1.15
C TYR A 64 -8.52 -14.11 1.83
N GLU A 65 -9.63 -14.57 1.26
CA GLU A 65 -10.89 -14.71 1.99
C GLU A 65 -10.86 -16.04 2.72
N ILE A 66 -11.00 -15.98 4.04
CA ILE A 66 -11.04 -17.15 4.92
C ILE A 66 -12.48 -17.37 5.33
N GLN A 67 -12.96 -18.59 5.20
CA GLN A 67 -14.27 -19.00 5.66
C GLN A 67 -14.12 -20.16 6.64
N ILE A 68 -14.77 -20.05 7.80
CA ILE A 68 -14.82 -21.10 8.83
C ILE A 68 -16.27 -21.55 8.95
N ASP A 69 -16.51 -22.82 8.70
CA ASP A 69 -17.83 -23.42 8.84
C ASP A 69 -18.16 -23.79 10.31
N LYS A 70 -19.38 -24.21 10.57
CA LYS A 70 -19.87 -24.65 11.90
C LYS A 70 -19.13 -25.86 12.48
N ASN A 71 -18.28 -26.53 11.72
CA ASN A 71 -17.46 -27.66 12.17
C ASN A 71 -15.99 -27.24 12.34
N ASP A 72 -15.71 -25.93 12.44
CA ASP A 72 -14.37 -25.33 12.53
C ASP A 72 -13.46 -25.67 11.33
N LYS A 73 -14.04 -26.04 10.20
CA LYS A 73 -13.28 -26.30 8.99
C LYS A 73 -12.99 -24.99 8.27
N GLU A 74 -11.70 -24.66 8.17
CA GLU A 74 -11.22 -23.50 7.44
C GLU A 74 -11.08 -23.79 5.93
N SER A 75 -11.54 -22.87 5.11
CA SER A 75 -11.22 -22.78 3.68
C SER A 75 -10.63 -21.42 3.37
N ALA A 76 -9.64 -21.38 2.47
CA ALA A 76 -8.95 -20.17 2.07
C ALA A 76 -9.00 -20.02 0.56
N SER A 77 -9.43 -18.87 0.07
CA SER A 77 -9.46 -18.52 -1.35
C SER A 77 -8.60 -17.29 -1.60
N LEU A 78 -7.63 -17.36 -2.50
CA LEU A 78 -6.87 -16.20 -2.93
C LEU A 78 -7.81 -15.28 -3.72
N ILE A 79 -8.01 -14.06 -3.23
CA ILE A 79 -8.98 -13.10 -3.78
C ILE A 79 -8.34 -11.83 -4.32
N GLY A 80 -7.06 -11.60 -4.03
CA GLY A 80 -6.39 -10.38 -4.45
C GLY A 80 -4.89 -10.39 -4.19
N LYS A 81 -4.22 -9.42 -4.81
CA LYS A 81 -2.80 -9.11 -4.60
C LYS A 81 -2.62 -7.61 -4.44
N VAL A 82 -1.64 -7.20 -3.65
CA VAL A 82 -1.29 -5.79 -3.47
C VAL A 82 0.22 -5.62 -3.56
N ASN A 83 0.64 -4.60 -4.32
CA ASN A 83 2.02 -4.18 -4.39
C ASN A 83 2.17 -2.84 -3.65
N VAL A 84 3.08 -2.82 -2.69
CA VAL A 84 3.40 -1.65 -1.89
C VAL A 84 4.90 -1.42 -1.94
N LYS A 85 5.30 -0.15 -2.08
CA LYS A 85 6.69 0.28 -2.02
C LYS A 85 6.85 1.24 -0.85
N LEU A 86 7.85 1.01 -0.03
CA LEU A 86 8.28 1.94 1.00
C LEU A 86 9.59 2.58 0.55
N PHE A 87 9.54 3.85 0.18
CA PHE A 87 10.72 4.64 -0.16
C PHE A 87 11.38 5.13 1.12
N LEU A 88 12.63 4.74 1.34
CA LEU A 88 13.44 5.06 2.51
C LEU A 88 14.10 6.42 2.32
N TRP A 89 13.30 7.48 2.34
CA TRP A 89 13.75 8.85 2.08
C TRP A 89 14.82 9.31 3.07
N GLU A 90 14.70 8.95 4.35
CA GLU A 90 15.70 9.27 5.36
C GLU A 90 17.07 8.72 5.00
N LEU A 91 17.13 7.48 4.49
CA LEU A 91 18.36 6.86 4.04
C LEU A 91 18.94 7.57 2.79
N CYS A 92 18.08 8.02 1.86
CA CYS A 92 18.52 8.80 0.70
C CYS A 92 19.22 10.11 1.14
N ILE A 93 18.66 10.80 2.13
CA ILE A 93 19.27 12.03 2.66
C ILE A 93 20.63 11.74 3.31
N GLU A 94 20.70 10.69 4.14
CA GLU A 94 21.94 10.29 4.82
C GLU A 94 23.05 9.95 3.85
N ASP A 95 22.73 9.28 2.74
CA ASP A 95 23.68 8.90 1.68
C ASP A 95 23.92 10.02 0.67
N ASN A 96 23.27 11.19 0.79
CA ASN A 96 23.27 12.30 -0.17
C ASN A 96 22.85 11.86 -1.59
N TYR A 97 21.93 10.90 -1.69
CA TYR A 97 21.42 10.42 -2.95
C TYR A 97 20.37 11.37 -3.53
N TRP A 98 20.39 11.62 -4.84
CA TRP A 98 19.48 12.55 -5.49
C TRP A 98 18.11 11.89 -5.74
N VAL A 99 17.06 12.59 -5.34
CA VAL A 99 15.68 12.09 -5.49
C VAL A 99 15.25 11.94 -6.95
N ASP A 100 15.74 12.81 -7.83
CA ASP A 100 15.46 12.71 -9.27
C ASP A 100 16.01 11.40 -9.85
N ASP A 101 17.24 11.03 -9.49
CA ASP A 101 17.83 9.75 -9.91
C ASP A 101 17.00 8.57 -9.38
N LEU A 102 16.60 8.61 -8.11
CA LEU A 102 15.77 7.56 -7.51
C LEU A 102 14.45 7.34 -8.26
N PHE A 103 13.71 8.41 -8.50
CA PHE A 103 12.38 8.28 -9.11
C PHE A 103 12.44 8.08 -10.62
N SER A 104 13.48 8.58 -11.30
CA SER A 104 13.72 8.36 -12.74
C SER A 104 13.99 6.90 -13.05
N GLN A 105 14.90 6.28 -12.29
CA GLN A 105 15.31 4.89 -12.52
C GLN A 105 14.16 3.88 -12.20
N LEU A 106 13.18 4.30 -11.43
CA LEU A 106 12.09 3.44 -10.98
C LEU A 106 10.77 3.63 -11.75
N ASP A 107 10.80 4.40 -12.86
CA ASP A 107 9.59 4.76 -13.61
C ASP A 107 8.52 5.49 -12.77
N HIS A 108 8.93 6.22 -11.75
CA HIS A 108 8.04 6.95 -10.84
C HIS A 108 8.21 8.47 -10.88
N ASN A 109 8.68 9.02 -12.03
CA ASN A 109 8.90 10.46 -12.23
C ASN A 109 7.71 11.33 -11.86
N GLU A 110 6.48 10.87 -12.18
CA GLU A 110 5.26 11.60 -11.80
C GLU A 110 5.12 11.74 -10.28
N LEU A 111 5.44 10.68 -9.54
CA LEU A 111 5.37 10.68 -8.08
C LEU A 111 6.46 11.56 -7.48
N GLY A 112 7.70 11.43 -7.98
CA GLY A 112 8.79 12.28 -7.56
C GLY A 112 8.51 13.75 -7.81
N GLY A 113 8.09 14.12 -9.03
CA GLY A 113 7.74 15.48 -9.39
C GLY A 113 6.53 16.07 -8.65
N LEU A 114 5.67 15.22 -8.10
CA LEU A 114 4.54 15.65 -7.27
C LEU A 114 5.00 16.05 -5.86
N LEU A 115 5.97 15.32 -5.29
CA LEU A 115 6.40 15.45 -3.90
C LEU A 115 7.60 16.37 -3.72
N PHE A 116 8.55 16.33 -4.65
CA PHE A 116 9.86 16.91 -4.48
C PHE A 116 10.12 18.07 -5.41
N ASP A 117 10.95 18.97 -4.91
CA ASP A 117 11.67 19.99 -5.68
C ASP A 117 13.04 19.40 -6.02
N TYR A 118 13.25 19.10 -7.29
CA TYR A 118 14.47 18.48 -7.77
C TYR A 118 15.69 19.41 -7.73
N ASP A 119 15.47 20.75 -7.79
CA ASP A 119 16.57 21.72 -7.69
C ASP A 119 17.19 21.76 -6.30
N THR A 120 16.39 21.52 -5.29
CA THR A 120 16.80 21.58 -3.87
C THR A 120 16.96 20.22 -3.21
N ASN A 121 16.63 19.13 -3.92
CA ASN A 121 16.59 17.77 -3.39
C ASN A 121 15.80 17.65 -2.08
N SER A 122 14.65 18.34 -2.00
CA SER A 122 13.83 18.40 -0.79
C SER A 122 12.35 18.27 -1.12
N PHE A 123 11.52 18.00 -0.11
CA PHE A 123 10.07 18.06 -0.31
C PHE A 123 9.64 19.46 -0.71
N LYS A 124 8.63 19.58 -1.57
CA LYS A 124 7.99 20.84 -1.87
C LYS A 124 7.35 21.45 -0.63
N LYS A 125 7.28 22.78 -0.58
CA LYS A 125 6.78 23.53 0.59
C LYS A 125 5.40 23.07 1.06
N GLU A 126 4.53 22.68 0.15
CA GLU A 126 3.17 22.18 0.46
C GLU A 126 3.17 20.88 1.26
N TRP A 127 4.26 20.09 1.21
CA TRP A 127 4.41 18.85 1.97
C TRP A 127 5.30 19.00 3.20
N GLN A 128 6.10 20.05 3.26
CA GLN A 128 7.14 20.22 4.29
C GLN A 128 6.54 20.31 5.70
N GLU A 129 5.50 21.11 5.89
CA GLU A 129 4.81 21.22 7.18
C GLU A 129 4.25 19.87 7.65
N GLU A 130 3.74 19.08 6.72
CA GLU A 130 3.17 17.76 7.00
C GLU A 130 4.24 16.74 7.41
N ILE A 131 5.42 16.83 6.80
CA ILE A 131 6.56 15.96 7.05
C ILE A 131 7.25 16.34 8.35
N ASP A 132 7.41 17.64 8.62
CA ASP A 132 8.05 18.15 9.85
C ASP A 132 7.26 17.78 11.11
N GLU A 133 5.92 17.60 10.97
CA GLU A 133 5.08 17.11 12.07
C GLU A 133 5.11 15.57 12.22
N SER A 134 5.69 14.85 11.26
CA SER A 134 5.78 13.38 11.29
C SER A 134 7.06 12.92 12.01
N PHE A 135 7.00 11.73 12.63
CA PHE A 135 8.19 11.10 13.22
C PHE A 135 9.09 10.43 12.18
N ASN A 136 8.68 10.44 10.92
CA ASN A 136 9.33 9.69 9.85
C ASN A 136 8.99 10.36 8.51
N SER A 137 9.99 10.57 7.65
CA SER A 137 9.84 11.19 6.34
C SER A 137 9.81 10.20 5.17
N ASN A 138 9.81 8.90 5.45
CA ASN A 138 9.68 7.88 4.42
C ASN A 138 8.29 7.89 3.79
N ILE A 139 8.18 7.36 2.56
CA ILE A 139 6.97 7.42 1.75
C ILE A 139 6.45 6.00 1.52
N LEU A 140 5.24 5.74 1.96
CA LEU A 140 4.53 4.50 1.64
C LEU A 140 3.70 4.70 0.37
N TYR A 141 4.03 3.97 -0.68
CA TYR A 141 3.33 4.03 -1.95
C TYR A 141 2.55 2.73 -2.20
N LEU A 142 1.23 2.82 -2.16
CA LEU A 142 0.33 1.75 -2.55
C LEU A 142 0.20 1.79 -4.08
N ASP A 143 1.09 1.03 -4.73
CA ASP A 143 1.24 1.04 -6.18
C ASP A 143 0.02 0.41 -6.87
N ARG A 144 -0.42 -0.75 -6.38
CA ARG A 144 -1.51 -1.51 -6.99
C ARG A 144 -2.28 -2.34 -5.98
N ILE A 145 -3.60 -2.30 -6.05
CA ILE A 145 -4.52 -3.19 -5.32
C ILE A 145 -5.40 -3.90 -6.34
N GLU A 146 -5.19 -5.19 -6.51
CA GLU A 146 -5.96 -6.04 -7.39
C GLU A 146 -6.88 -6.95 -6.58
N ILE A 147 -8.16 -6.97 -6.95
CA ILE A 147 -9.16 -7.87 -6.37
C ILE A 147 -9.87 -8.56 -7.51
N LEU A 148 -9.99 -9.88 -7.44
CA LEU A 148 -10.67 -10.69 -8.42
C LEU A 148 -12.11 -10.18 -8.65
N PRO A 149 -12.63 -10.21 -9.88
CA PRO A 149 -13.91 -9.59 -10.23
C PRO A 149 -15.08 -10.01 -9.34
N GLU A 150 -15.17 -11.30 -9.00
CA GLU A 150 -16.22 -11.89 -8.17
C GLU A 150 -16.22 -11.44 -6.71
N TYR A 151 -15.10 -10.84 -6.27
CA TYR A 151 -14.92 -10.31 -4.91
C TYR A 151 -15.01 -8.79 -4.83
N ARG A 152 -15.18 -8.10 -5.97
CA ARG A 152 -15.31 -6.64 -6.03
C ARG A 152 -16.66 -6.18 -5.46
N GLY A 153 -16.74 -4.90 -5.10
CA GLY A 153 -17.98 -4.31 -4.57
C GLY A 153 -18.27 -4.64 -3.09
N LYS A 154 -17.53 -5.56 -2.47
CA LYS A 154 -17.70 -5.97 -1.07
C LYS A 154 -16.97 -5.07 -0.05
N GLY A 155 -16.34 -3.98 -0.49
CA GLY A 155 -15.58 -3.09 0.39
C GLY A 155 -14.18 -3.59 0.77
N TYR A 156 -13.71 -4.71 0.22
CA TYR A 156 -12.43 -5.32 0.57
C TYR A 156 -11.23 -4.40 0.31
N GLY A 157 -11.22 -3.62 -0.78
CA GLY A 157 -10.16 -2.65 -1.04
C GLY A 157 -9.94 -1.68 0.11
N LYS A 158 -11.02 -1.17 0.71
CA LYS A 158 -10.95 -0.28 1.88
C LYS A 158 -10.36 -0.99 3.11
N LEU A 159 -10.77 -2.25 3.36
CA LEU A 159 -10.27 -3.03 4.49
C LEU A 159 -8.78 -3.35 4.33
N ILE A 160 -8.36 -3.76 3.12
CA ILE A 160 -6.98 -4.05 2.77
C ILE A 160 -6.11 -2.80 2.96
N THR A 161 -6.50 -1.66 2.36
CA THR A 161 -5.77 -0.39 2.52
C THR A 161 -5.60 -0.03 4.00
N LYS A 162 -6.68 -0.16 4.78
CA LYS A 162 -6.65 0.14 6.21
C LYS A 162 -5.69 -0.77 6.99
N ASP A 163 -5.68 -2.07 6.71
CA ASP A 163 -4.76 -3.01 7.35
C ASP A 163 -3.31 -2.69 7.02
N ILE A 164 -3.00 -2.40 5.76
CA ILE A 164 -1.65 -2.01 5.31
C ILE A 164 -1.16 -0.76 6.05
N LEU A 165 -1.98 0.29 6.08
CA LEU A 165 -1.64 1.55 6.78
C LEU A 165 -1.40 1.32 8.28
N LEU A 166 -2.18 0.45 8.92
CA LEU A 166 -2.00 0.11 10.34
C LEU A 166 -0.75 -0.72 10.59
N ARG A 167 -0.46 -1.71 9.75
CA ARG A 167 0.70 -2.60 9.93
C ARG A 167 2.02 -1.90 9.72
N LEU A 168 2.06 -0.95 8.79
CA LEU A 168 3.26 -0.22 8.42
C LEU A 168 3.35 1.17 9.03
N ASN A 169 2.47 1.54 9.97
CA ASN A 169 2.28 2.91 10.48
C ASN A 169 3.52 3.58 11.08
N SER A 170 4.49 2.81 11.57
CA SER A 170 5.75 3.35 12.11
C SER A 170 6.85 3.51 11.06
N SER A 171 6.60 3.12 9.83
CA SER A 171 7.63 3.05 8.78
C SER A 171 7.57 4.22 7.80
N TYR A 172 6.51 5.04 7.83
CA TYR A 172 6.30 6.13 6.88
C TYR A 172 5.67 7.36 7.55
N GLY A 173 5.93 8.55 6.98
CA GLY A 173 5.25 9.80 7.34
C GLY A 173 4.12 10.15 6.37
N ILE A 174 4.31 9.82 5.09
CA ILE A 174 3.29 10.04 4.05
C ILE A 174 2.91 8.71 3.42
N ALA A 175 1.59 8.49 3.23
CA ALA A 175 1.08 7.38 2.44
C ALA A 175 0.36 7.91 1.19
N ILE A 176 0.67 7.32 0.03
CA ILE A 176 0.15 7.72 -1.27
C ILE A 176 -0.48 6.50 -1.93
N LEU A 177 -1.67 6.70 -2.46
CA LEU A 177 -2.39 5.71 -3.26
C LEU A 177 -2.57 6.25 -4.68
N LYS A 178 -2.13 5.50 -5.68
CA LYS A 178 -2.47 5.75 -7.08
C LYS A 178 -3.88 5.19 -7.34
N ALA A 179 -4.88 6.07 -7.33
CA ALA A 179 -6.25 5.68 -7.68
C ALA A 179 -6.36 5.56 -9.21
N PHE A 180 -6.17 4.35 -9.72
CA PHE A 180 -6.40 4.03 -11.13
C PHE A 180 -7.55 3.02 -11.23
N PRO A 181 -8.60 3.31 -12.02
CA PRO A 181 -9.67 2.33 -12.24
C PRO A 181 -9.14 1.21 -13.15
N LEU A 182 -8.82 0.05 -12.57
CA LEU A 182 -8.33 -1.13 -13.30
C LEU A 182 -9.25 -1.56 -14.47
N GLN A 183 -10.52 -1.15 -14.41
CA GLN A 183 -11.50 -1.38 -15.49
C GLN A 183 -11.12 -0.70 -16.81
N LEU A 184 -10.27 0.34 -16.76
CA LEU A 184 -9.81 1.04 -17.97
C LEU A 184 -8.54 0.40 -18.57
N GLU A 185 -7.83 -0.45 -17.83
CA GLU A 185 -6.66 -1.18 -18.35
C GLU A 185 -7.08 -2.27 -19.36
N ALA A 186 -8.24 -2.88 -19.20
CA ALA A 186 -8.77 -3.89 -20.11
C ALA A 186 -9.04 -3.37 -21.54
N SER A 187 -9.05 -2.05 -21.74
CA SER A 187 -9.23 -1.44 -23.07
C SER A 187 -7.91 -1.15 -23.79
N HIS A 188 -6.74 -1.42 -23.18
CA HIS A 188 -5.45 -1.29 -23.85
C HIS A 188 -5.02 -2.61 -24.49
N PRO A 189 -4.56 -2.61 -25.77
CA PRO A 189 -4.25 -3.82 -26.53
C PRO A 189 -3.08 -4.66 -25.98
N ASN A 190 -2.42 -4.24 -24.91
CA ASN A 190 -1.35 -4.96 -24.22
C ASN A 190 -1.79 -5.67 -22.93
N SER A 191 -3.07 -5.62 -22.56
CA SER A 191 -3.58 -6.22 -21.32
C SER A 191 -3.65 -7.75 -21.32
N SER A 192 -3.51 -8.39 -22.50
CA SER A 192 -3.59 -9.85 -22.64
C SER A 192 -2.40 -10.64 -22.07
N LYS A 193 -1.34 -9.97 -21.61
CA LYS A 193 -0.18 -10.65 -21.01
C LYS A 193 -0.24 -10.80 -19.48
N GLN A 194 -1.13 -10.08 -18.80
CA GLN A 194 -1.18 -10.06 -17.33
C GLN A 194 -2.17 -11.06 -16.73
N ASP A 195 -3.17 -11.52 -17.50
CA ASP A 195 -4.13 -12.51 -17.01
C ASP A 195 -3.54 -13.93 -16.86
N SER A 196 -2.32 -14.17 -17.37
CA SER A 196 -1.64 -15.47 -17.29
C SER A 196 -0.87 -15.71 -15.97
N GLU A 197 -0.74 -14.71 -15.11
CA GLU A 197 0.00 -14.83 -13.84
C GLU A 197 -0.87 -15.28 -12.64
N TRP A 198 -2.17 -15.52 -12.87
CA TRP A 198 -3.09 -15.98 -11.82
C TRP A 198 -3.28 -17.50 -11.77
N ASN A 199 -2.67 -18.26 -12.70
CA ASN A 199 -2.73 -19.73 -12.77
C ASN A 199 -1.48 -20.40 -12.18
#